data_52649ce39b884c165bac0fcc632b6405
#
_entry.id   52649ce39b884c165bac0fcc632b6405
#
_cell.length_a   1.000
_cell.length_b   1.000
_cell.length_c   1.000
_cell.angle_alpha   90.00
_cell.angle_beta   90.00
_cell.angle_gamma   90.00
#
_symmetry.space_group_name_H-M   'P 1'
#
loop_
_entity.id
_entity.type
_entity.pdbx_description
1 polymer ?
#
loop_
_entity_poly.entity_id
_entity_poly.type
_entity_poly.pdbx_seq_one_letter_code
_entity_poly.pdbx_strand_id
1 'polypeptide(L)'
;TNKFNGYLGKGDSWRVERSTLLKYKGNRDDTLRPLLLGEVRDYIVKKYGAEVVEGLESDDWVTIDAYRDKSKVVVSSDKDSRGTECLVYNPFGGDGIQDCSGFGGLYLNSKGEVKGHGRQWFYFQLAGDSADSYKANCFSDLDFGDKSMYKVLKDCKNDKESLQAVSEAFQLMYPEPKNIVGWRGNE
;
A
#
# COMPACT_ATOMS: atom_id res chain seq x y z
N THR A 1 -7.25 -28.90 -6.83
CA THR A 1 -8.28 -27.83 -6.94
C THR A 1 -7.74 -26.60 -6.27
N ASN A 2 -7.54 -25.52 -7.03
CA ASN A 2 -7.12 -24.26 -6.45
C ASN A 2 -8.24 -23.74 -5.52
N LYS A 3 -7.89 -23.41 -4.29
CA LYS A 3 -8.79 -22.83 -3.30
C LYS A 3 -8.58 -21.33 -3.29
N PHE A 4 -9.66 -20.56 -3.33
CA PHE A 4 -9.64 -19.11 -3.23
C PHE A 4 -10.16 -18.68 -1.85
N ASN A 5 -9.46 -17.77 -1.20
CA ASN A 5 -9.95 -17.06 -0.04
C ASN A 5 -10.24 -15.61 -0.46
N GLY A 6 -11.41 -15.10 -0.15
CA GLY A 6 -11.81 -13.72 -0.44
C GLY A 6 -12.17 -12.98 0.83
N TYR A 7 -11.80 -11.70 0.91
CA TYR A 7 -12.05 -10.86 2.07
C TYR A 7 -12.79 -9.59 1.67
N LEU A 8 -13.79 -9.21 2.45
CA LEU A 8 -14.56 -7.98 2.27
C LEU A 8 -14.47 -7.14 3.54
N GLY A 9 -13.84 -5.98 3.47
CA GLY A 9 -13.75 -5.06 4.60
C GLY A 9 -15.11 -4.50 5.00
N LYS A 10 -15.39 -4.35 6.29
CA LYS A 10 -16.61 -3.74 6.85
C LYS A 10 -16.24 -2.71 7.91
N GLY A 11 -16.90 -1.56 7.84
CA GLY A 11 -16.65 -0.46 8.77
C GLY A 11 -15.34 0.29 8.44
N ASP A 12 -14.91 1.09 9.39
CA ASP A 12 -13.69 1.87 9.29
C ASP A 12 -12.47 1.02 9.67
N SER A 13 -11.35 1.27 9.02
CA SER A 13 -10.08 0.67 9.38
C SER A 13 -9.38 1.50 10.47
N TRP A 14 -8.44 0.89 11.19
CA TRP A 14 -7.59 1.57 12.18
C TRP A 14 -6.87 2.81 11.61
N ARG A 15 -6.68 2.86 10.28
CA ARG A 15 -6.06 4.00 9.60
C ARG A 15 -6.85 5.29 9.76
N VAL A 16 -8.19 5.20 9.88
CA VAL A 16 -9.05 6.36 10.09
C VAL A 16 -8.77 7.01 11.44
N GLU A 17 -8.58 6.20 12.48
CA GLU A 17 -8.28 6.70 13.83
C GLU A 17 -6.86 7.28 13.94
N ARG A 18 -5.91 6.69 13.22
CA ARG A 18 -4.49 7.05 13.24
C ARG A 18 -4.12 8.21 12.33
N SER A 19 -4.98 8.58 11.40
CA SER A 19 -4.72 9.65 10.43
C SER A 19 -4.94 11.05 11.04
N THR A 20 -3.99 11.49 11.87
CA THR A 20 -4.11 12.73 12.64
C THR A 20 -3.73 13.99 11.88
N LEU A 21 -2.98 13.88 10.80
CA LEU A 21 -2.47 15.03 10.02
C LEU A 21 -3.38 15.35 8.83
N LEU A 22 -3.70 14.34 8.04
CA LEU A 22 -4.61 14.41 6.92
C LEU A 22 -5.60 13.26 7.07
N LYS A 23 -6.89 13.53 6.85
CA LYS A 23 -7.93 12.49 6.93
C LYS A 23 -7.64 11.39 5.91
N TYR A 24 -7.49 10.16 6.38
CA TYR A 24 -7.32 9.00 5.54
C TYR A 24 -8.48 8.87 4.54
N LYS A 25 -8.17 8.78 3.25
CA LYS A 25 -9.15 8.74 2.15
C LYS A 25 -10.15 9.92 2.16
N GLY A 26 -9.79 11.06 2.76
CA GLY A 26 -10.67 12.23 2.87
C GLY A 26 -11.12 12.79 1.52
N ASN A 27 -10.37 12.56 0.45
CA ASN A 27 -10.74 12.89 -0.92
C ASN A 27 -11.92 12.04 -1.47
N ARG A 28 -12.40 11.04 -0.73
CA ARG A 28 -13.51 10.16 -1.13
C ARG A 28 -14.81 10.45 -0.39
N ASP A 29 -14.85 11.42 0.52
CA ASP A 29 -16.02 11.71 1.35
C ASP A 29 -17.27 12.02 0.51
N ASP A 30 -17.12 12.73 -0.60
CA ASP A 30 -18.21 13.11 -1.52
C ASP A 30 -18.47 12.07 -2.62
N THR A 31 -17.78 10.92 -2.58
CA THR A 31 -17.94 9.89 -3.61
C THR A 31 -19.19 9.06 -3.35
N LEU A 32 -20.14 9.11 -4.27
CA LEU A 32 -21.34 8.28 -4.20
C LEU A 32 -20.97 6.80 -4.31
N ARG A 33 -21.45 6.00 -3.35
CA ARG A 33 -21.30 4.55 -3.40
C ARG A 33 -22.20 3.96 -4.47
N PRO A 34 -21.74 2.94 -5.22
CA PRO A 34 -22.60 2.25 -6.19
C PRO A 34 -23.87 1.72 -5.53
N LEU A 35 -25.02 1.90 -6.19
CA LEU A 35 -26.34 1.59 -5.66
C LEU A 35 -26.46 0.12 -5.20
N LEU A 36 -25.90 -0.82 -5.96
CA LEU A 36 -25.98 -2.26 -5.71
C LEU A 36 -24.77 -2.81 -4.93
N LEU A 37 -23.98 -1.96 -4.30
CA LEU A 37 -22.77 -2.40 -3.59
C LEU A 37 -23.09 -3.43 -2.49
N GLY A 38 -24.18 -3.22 -1.74
CA GLY A 38 -24.61 -4.12 -0.67
C GLY A 38 -24.95 -5.50 -1.23
N GLU A 39 -25.81 -5.56 -2.22
CA GLU A 39 -26.29 -6.80 -2.85
C GLU A 39 -25.15 -7.59 -3.50
N VAL A 40 -24.21 -6.89 -4.15
CA VAL A 40 -23.03 -7.53 -4.74
C VAL A 40 -22.14 -8.13 -3.65
N ARG A 41 -21.93 -7.45 -2.54
CA ARG A 41 -21.15 -7.96 -1.41
C ARG A 41 -21.80 -9.19 -0.79
N ASP A 42 -23.11 -9.16 -0.55
CA ASP A 42 -23.87 -10.29 -0.02
C ASP A 42 -23.84 -11.50 -0.98
N TYR A 43 -23.91 -11.24 -2.27
CA TYR A 43 -23.75 -12.28 -3.29
C TYR A 43 -22.37 -12.93 -3.25
N ILE A 44 -21.30 -12.13 -3.12
CA ILE A 44 -19.92 -12.62 -3.05
C ILE A 44 -19.72 -13.49 -1.81
N VAL A 45 -20.21 -13.06 -0.65
CA VAL A 45 -20.20 -13.85 0.60
C VAL A 45 -20.95 -15.19 0.39
N LYS A 46 -22.20 -15.11 -0.09
CA LYS A 46 -23.09 -16.27 -0.21
C LYS A 46 -22.61 -17.28 -1.25
N LYS A 47 -22.11 -16.80 -2.38
CA LYS A 47 -21.74 -17.67 -3.50
C LYS A 47 -20.32 -18.19 -3.43
N TYR A 48 -19.37 -17.35 -2.97
CA TYR A 48 -17.95 -17.67 -3.00
C TYR A 48 -17.35 -17.87 -1.60
N GLY A 49 -18.16 -17.71 -0.55
CA GLY A 49 -17.70 -17.90 0.83
C GLY A 49 -16.66 -16.87 1.29
N ALA A 50 -16.73 -15.63 0.74
CA ALA A 50 -15.84 -14.57 1.18
C ALA A 50 -16.09 -14.20 2.65
N GLU A 51 -15.03 -13.97 3.39
CA GLU A 51 -15.10 -13.55 4.78
C GLU A 51 -15.31 -12.04 4.88
N VAL A 52 -16.22 -11.62 5.77
CA VAL A 52 -16.38 -10.21 6.12
C VAL A 52 -15.46 -9.90 7.29
N VAL A 53 -14.56 -8.95 7.10
CA VAL A 53 -13.51 -8.59 8.08
C VAL A 53 -13.71 -7.16 8.57
N GLU A 54 -13.43 -6.90 9.84
CA GLU A 54 -13.61 -5.62 10.51
C GLU A 54 -12.28 -5.13 11.11
N GLY A 55 -12.14 -3.82 11.29
CA GLY A 55 -10.99 -3.18 11.91
C GLY A 55 -9.75 -3.04 11.02
N LEU A 56 -9.62 -3.88 10.01
CA LEU A 56 -8.58 -3.84 8.98
C LEU A 56 -9.23 -3.72 7.59
N GLU A 57 -8.47 -3.26 6.62
CA GLU A 57 -8.93 -3.30 5.23
C GLU A 57 -8.80 -4.71 4.64
N SER A 58 -9.53 -4.99 3.58
CA SER A 58 -9.50 -6.32 2.95
C SER A 58 -8.13 -6.71 2.42
N ASP A 59 -7.36 -5.74 1.93
CA ASP A 59 -5.98 -5.93 1.45
C ASP A 59 -5.00 -6.25 2.58
N ASP A 60 -5.20 -5.70 3.79
CA ASP A 60 -4.43 -6.11 4.98
C ASP A 60 -4.66 -7.59 5.29
N TRP A 61 -5.93 -8.03 5.28
CA TRP A 61 -6.27 -9.43 5.55
C TRP A 61 -5.73 -10.38 4.50
N VAL A 62 -5.80 -10.00 3.22
CA VAL A 62 -5.19 -10.78 2.13
C VAL A 62 -3.69 -10.93 2.35
N THR A 63 -3.02 -9.87 2.75
CA THR A 63 -1.59 -9.87 3.04
C THR A 63 -1.26 -10.74 4.25
N ILE A 64 -2.01 -10.62 5.35
CA ILE A 64 -1.83 -11.44 6.55
C ILE A 64 -2.01 -12.93 6.23
N ASP A 65 -3.01 -13.27 5.44
CA ASP A 65 -3.27 -14.66 5.04
C ASP A 65 -2.12 -15.22 4.19
N ALA A 66 -1.59 -14.45 3.26
CA ALA A 66 -0.42 -14.82 2.47
C ALA A 66 0.88 -14.89 3.30
N TYR A 67 1.00 -14.07 4.35
CA TYR A 67 2.12 -14.16 5.29
C TYR A 67 2.12 -15.44 6.09
N ARG A 68 0.95 -15.92 6.49
CA ARG A 68 0.77 -17.17 7.24
C ARG A 68 1.08 -18.42 6.41
N ASP A 69 0.88 -18.32 5.11
CA ASP A 69 1.13 -19.42 4.17
C ASP A 69 1.78 -18.88 2.90
N LYS A 70 3.10 -19.00 2.82
CA LYS A 70 3.90 -18.47 1.71
C LYS A 70 3.67 -19.17 0.36
N SER A 71 2.90 -20.25 0.32
CA SER A 71 2.46 -20.88 -0.94
C SER A 71 1.28 -20.14 -1.60
N LYS A 72 0.63 -19.22 -0.88
CA LYS A 72 -0.49 -18.43 -1.38
C LYS A 72 -0.02 -17.32 -2.30
N VAL A 73 -0.87 -16.99 -3.25
CA VAL A 73 -0.67 -15.88 -4.19
C VAL A 73 -1.72 -14.82 -3.89
N VAL A 74 -1.27 -13.61 -3.62
CA VAL A 74 -2.14 -12.44 -3.50
C VAL A 74 -2.65 -12.07 -4.89
N VAL A 75 -3.95 -12.09 -5.10
CA VAL A 75 -4.57 -11.64 -6.34
C VAL A 75 -5.07 -10.21 -6.15
N SER A 76 -4.37 -9.25 -6.73
CA SER A 76 -4.68 -7.82 -6.58
C SER A 76 -4.24 -7.03 -7.79
N SER A 77 -5.05 -6.05 -8.19
CA SER A 77 -4.67 -5.03 -9.17
C SER A 77 -4.03 -3.80 -8.51
N ASP A 78 -4.07 -3.72 -7.18
CA ASP A 78 -3.48 -2.62 -6.44
C ASP A 78 -1.95 -2.69 -6.47
N LYS A 79 -1.33 -1.56 -6.79
CA LYS A 79 0.13 -1.41 -6.80
C LYS A 79 0.76 -1.68 -5.43
N ASP A 80 0.02 -1.41 -4.36
CA ASP A 80 0.51 -1.51 -2.99
C ASP A 80 0.79 -2.96 -2.58
N SER A 81 0.05 -3.91 -3.16
CA SER A 81 0.29 -5.34 -2.95
C SER A 81 1.71 -5.79 -3.30
N ARG A 82 2.41 -5.07 -4.18
CA ARG A 82 3.79 -5.38 -4.57
C ARG A 82 4.82 -5.09 -3.48
N GLY A 83 4.44 -4.36 -2.42
CA GLY A 83 5.28 -4.08 -1.25
C GLY A 83 5.09 -5.06 -0.09
N THR A 84 4.30 -6.10 -0.25
CA THR A 84 3.79 -6.94 0.85
C THR A 84 4.54 -8.24 1.08
N GLU A 85 5.75 -8.42 0.56
CA GLU A 85 6.59 -9.65 0.75
C GLU A 85 5.87 -10.97 0.43
N CYS A 86 5.00 -10.98 -0.56
CA CYS A 86 4.23 -12.14 -0.98
C CYS A 86 4.40 -12.42 -2.48
N LEU A 87 3.92 -13.57 -2.93
CA LEU A 87 3.66 -13.79 -4.35
C LEU A 87 2.41 -12.98 -4.75
N VAL A 88 2.51 -12.19 -5.81
CA VAL A 88 1.43 -11.31 -6.26
C VAL A 88 1.07 -11.62 -7.72
N TYR A 89 -0.21 -11.69 -8.00
CA TYR A 89 -0.74 -11.80 -9.35
C TYR A 89 -1.72 -10.66 -9.62
N ASN A 90 -1.42 -9.86 -10.65
CA ASN A 90 -2.37 -8.85 -11.13
C ASN A 90 -3.17 -9.42 -12.30
N PRO A 91 -4.48 -9.68 -12.15
CA PRO A 91 -5.30 -10.27 -13.20
C PRO A 91 -5.49 -9.38 -14.43
N PHE A 92 -5.18 -8.08 -14.32
CA PHE A 92 -5.27 -7.11 -15.41
C PHE A 92 -3.89 -6.71 -15.96
N GLY A 93 -2.78 -7.25 -15.44
CA GLY A 93 -1.39 -6.86 -15.76
C GLY A 93 -0.83 -7.83 -16.76
N GLY A 94 -0.69 -8.62 -17.27
CA GLY A 94 -0.03 -9.53 -18.22
C GLY A 94 1.32 -10.12 -17.77
N ASP A 95 1.80 -9.73 -16.59
CA ASP A 95 3.17 -10.07 -16.12
C ASP A 95 3.26 -11.44 -15.39
N GLY A 96 2.16 -12.18 -15.28
CA GLY A 96 2.14 -13.44 -14.52
C GLY A 96 2.25 -13.25 -13.01
N ILE A 97 2.66 -14.31 -12.29
CA ILE A 97 2.91 -14.24 -10.84
C ILE A 97 4.28 -13.60 -10.62
N GLN A 98 4.29 -12.52 -9.84
CA GLN A 98 5.48 -11.79 -9.44
C GLN A 98 5.88 -12.18 -8.02
N ASP A 99 7.14 -12.53 -7.81
CA ASP A 99 7.70 -12.75 -6.48
C ASP A 99 8.12 -11.40 -5.88
N CYS A 100 7.39 -10.97 -4.87
CA CYS A 100 7.66 -9.74 -4.10
C CYS A 100 8.23 -10.04 -2.70
N SER A 101 8.65 -11.28 -2.42
CA SER A 101 9.09 -11.72 -1.09
C SER A 101 10.46 -11.20 -0.66
N GLY A 102 11.26 -10.68 -1.59
CA GLY A 102 12.60 -10.17 -1.34
C GLY A 102 12.67 -8.67 -1.11
N PHE A 103 13.90 -8.15 -1.04
CA PHE A 103 14.13 -6.71 -0.98
C PHE A 103 13.57 -6.00 -2.23
N GLY A 104 13.67 -6.64 -3.39
CA GLY A 104 13.12 -6.14 -4.63
C GLY A 104 13.93 -4.99 -5.25
N GLY A 105 13.23 -4.10 -5.96
CA GLY A 105 13.87 -3.00 -6.66
C GLY A 105 12.90 -1.97 -7.18
N LEU A 106 13.46 -0.79 -7.53
CA LEU A 106 12.77 0.31 -8.18
C LEU A 106 13.32 0.53 -9.59
N TYR A 107 12.44 0.86 -10.53
CA TYR A 107 12.83 1.19 -11.90
C TYR A 107 11.88 2.22 -12.51
N LEU A 108 12.31 2.85 -13.59
CA LEU A 108 11.46 3.72 -14.39
C LEU A 108 10.90 2.93 -15.57
N ASN A 109 9.59 3.00 -15.77
CA ASN A 109 8.98 2.44 -16.97
C ASN A 109 9.22 3.34 -18.20
N SER A 110 8.74 2.93 -19.36
CA SER A 110 8.89 3.67 -20.63
C SER A 110 8.26 5.08 -20.61
N LYS A 111 7.34 5.34 -19.67
CA LYS A 111 6.71 6.66 -19.48
C LYS A 111 7.43 7.52 -18.43
N GLY A 112 8.52 7.02 -17.83
CA GLY A 112 9.24 7.70 -16.76
C GLY A 112 8.52 7.68 -15.41
N GLU A 113 7.54 6.78 -15.22
CA GLU A 113 6.89 6.54 -13.94
C GLU A 113 7.71 5.55 -13.12
N VAL A 114 7.78 5.78 -11.80
CA VAL A 114 8.45 4.86 -10.89
C VAL A 114 7.59 3.62 -10.71
N LYS A 115 8.20 2.47 -10.84
CA LYS A 115 7.63 1.15 -10.58
C LYS A 115 8.58 0.36 -9.71
N GLY A 116 8.06 -0.66 -9.03
CA GLY A 116 8.88 -1.50 -8.18
C GLY A 116 8.13 -2.69 -7.60
N HIS A 117 8.84 -3.45 -6.80
CA HIS A 117 8.33 -4.59 -6.04
C HIS A 117 9.22 -4.86 -4.82
N GLY A 118 8.73 -5.71 -3.91
CA GLY A 118 9.43 -6.07 -2.68
C GLY A 118 9.48 -4.94 -1.66
N ARG A 119 10.29 -5.10 -0.62
CA ARG A 119 10.40 -4.12 0.48
C ARG A 119 10.86 -2.75 0.01
N GLN A 120 11.67 -2.67 -1.03
CA GLN A 120 12.09 -1.37 -1.58
C GLN A 120 10.89 -0.59 -2.14
N TRP A 121 9.91 -1.27 -2.73
CA TRP A 121 8.65 -0.65 -3.14
C TRP A 121 7.84 -0.13 -1.95
N PHE A 122 7.80 -0.87 -0.85
CA PHE A 122 7.17 -0.39 0.39
C PHE A 122 7.82 0.91 0.88
N TYR A 123 9.16 0.98 0.96
CA TYR A 123 9.85 2.21 1.37
C TYR A 123 9.54 3.38 0.42
N PHE A 124 9.45 3.11 -0.87
CA PHE A 124 9.09 4.13 -1.86
C PHE A 124 7.70 4.71 -1.61
N GLN A 125 6.74 3.90 -1.23
CA GLN A 125 5.37 4.34 -0.96
C GLN A 125 5.27 5.28 0.24
N LEU A 126 6.28 5.36 1.09
CA LEU A 126 6.33 6.32 2.20
C LEU A 126 6.42 7.77 1.70
N ALA A 127 6.76 8.03 0.44
CA ALA A 127 6.71 9.37 -0.15
C ALA A 127 5.30 9.95 -0.20
N GLY A 128 4.30 9.11 -0.36
CA GLY A 128 2.90 9.51 -0.38
C GLY A 128 2.04 8.67 -1.30
N ASP A 129 0.74 8.77 -1.09
CA ASP A 129 -0.29 8.23 -1.96
C ASP A 129 -1.48 9.19 -2.02
N SER A 130 -1.70 9.78 -3.19
CA SER A 130 -2.79 10.72 -3.39
C SER A 130 -4.17 10.05 -3.28
N ALA A 131 -4.26 8.75 -3.57
CA ALA A 131 -5.52 8.00 -3.45
C ALA A 131 -5.97 7.86 -1.98
N ASP A 132 -5.01 7.88 -1.06
CA ASP A 132 -5.24 7.78 0.38
C ASP A 132 -5.14 9.13 1.11
N SER A 133 -5.02 10.23 0.36
CA SER A 133 -4.81 11.58 0.91
C SER A 133 -3.52 11.70 1.73
N TYR A 134 -2.50 10.89 1.43
CA TYR A 134 -1.22 10.89 2.12
C TYR A 134 -0.15 11.60 1.30
N LYS A 135 0.58 12.51 1.93
CA LYS A 135 1.75 13.18 1.36
C LYS A 135 2.83 13.31 2.43
N ALA A 136 4.02 12.83 2.16
CA ALA A 136 5.14 12.97 3.07
C ALA A 136 5.54 14.43 3.30
N ASN A 137 5.38 15.30 2.30
CA ASN A 137 5.74 16.72 2.35
C ASN A 137 4.56 17.66 2.64
N CYS A 138 3.47 17.19 3.25
CA CYS A 138 2.26 18.00 3.44
C CYS A 138 2.44 19.26 4.32
N PHE A 139 3.55 19.36 5.06
CA PHE A 139 3.89 20.52 5.90
C PHE A 139 5.21 21.19 5.51
N SER A 140 5.69 20.95 4.30
CA SER A 140 6.93 21.48 3.79
C SER A 140 6.71 22.09 2.42
N ASP A 141 7.40 23.20 2.13
CA ASP A 141 7.43 23.81 0.80
C ASP A 141 8.36 23.06 -0.18
N LEU A 142 9.01 22.00 0.27
CA LEU A 142 9.86 21.17 -0.59
C LEU A 142 9.03 20.38 -1.57
N ASP A 143 9.37 20.46 -2.85
CA ASP A 143 8.81 19.58 -3.87
C ASP A 143 9.44 18.19 -3.75
N PHE A 144 8.78 17.33 -3.00
CA PHE A 144 9.21 15.96 -2.74
C PHE A 144 8.12 14.97 -3.13
N GLY A 145 8.25 14.44 -4.33
CA GLY A 145 7.33 13.44 -4.88
C GLY A 145 8.07 12.18 -5.32
N ASP A 146 7.40 11.38 -6.15
CA ASP A 146 7.88 10.08 -6.61
C ASP A 146 9.31 10.09 -7.17
N LYS A 147 9.66 11.07 -8.00
CA LYS A 147 11.00 11.16 -8.60
C LYS A 147 12.09 11.49 -7.56
N SER A 148 11.75 12.26 -6.54
CA SER A 148 12.67 12.59 -5.45
C SER A 148 12.93 11.37 -4.58
N MET A 149 11.86 10.66 -4.17
CA MET A 149 11.98 9.41 -3.41
C MET A 149 12.69 8.31 -4.21
N TYR A 150 12.44 8.21 -5.49
CA TYR A 150 13.17 7.29 -6.37
C TYR A 150 14.68 7.56 -6.34
N LYS A 151 15.10 8.83 -6.45
CA LYS A 151 16.53 9.20 -6.40
C LYS A 151 17.17 8.82 -5.06
N VAL A 152 16.41 8.97 -3.96
CA VAL A 152 16.85 8.63 -2.61
C VAL A 152 17.05 7.12 -2.45
N LEU A 153 16.15 6.30 -3.02
CA LEU A 153 16.07 4.87 -2.74
C LEU A 153 16.74 3.97 -3.79
N LYS A 154 16.87 4.41 -5.05
CA LYS A 154 17.29 3.56 -6.17
C LYS A 154 18.64 2.84 -5.98
N ASP A 155 19.53 3.40 -5.19
CA ASP A 155 20.87 2.87 -4.94
C ASP A 155 20.97 2.09 -3.61
N CYS A 156 19.91 2.10 -2.78
CA CYS A 156 19.84 1.33 -1.53
C CYS A 156 19.79 -0.19 -1.83
N LYS A 157 20.55 -0.98 -1.07
CA LYS A 157 20.71 -2.42 -1.30
C LYS A 157 20.04 -3.30 -0.25
N ASN A 158 19.55 -2.71 0.81
CA ASN A 158 18.91 -3.41 1.93
C ASN A 158 17.99 -2.49 2.73
N ASP A 159 17.24 -3.08 3.66
CA ASP A 159 16.27 -2.37 4.49
C ASP A 159 16.90 -1.28 5.34
N LYS A 160 18.10 -1.52 5.90
CA LYS A 160 18.77 -0.55 6.76
C LYS A 160 19.11 0.74 5.99
N GLU A 161 19.67 0.57 4.79
CA GLU A 161 19.99 1.72 3.92
C GLU A 161 18.71 2.45 3.51
N SER A 162 17.66 1.72 3.12
CA SER A 162 16.38 2.32 2.72
C SER A 162 15.70 3.05 3.87
N LEU A 163 15.66 2.46 5.06
CA LEU A 163 15.08 3.11 6.23
C LEU A 163 15.84 4.36 6.63
N GLN A 164 17.18 4.32 6.60
CA GLN A 164 18.01 5.49 6.86
C GLN A 164 17.74 6.60 5.85
N ALA A 165 17.75 6.26 4.56
CA ALA A 165 17.53 7.23 3.47
C ALA A 165 16.13 7.87 3.53
N VAL A 166 15.10 7.09 3.82
CA VAL A 166 13.74 7.59 4.05
C VAL A 166 13.70 8.50 5.27
N SER A 167 14.32 8.10 6.39
CA SER A 167 14.34 8.91 7.62
C SER A 167 15.04 10.25 7.42
N GLU A 168 16.17 10.26 6.70
CA GLU A 168 16.86 11.48 6.34
C GLU A 168 16.02 12.39 5.44
N ALA A 169 15.33 11.83 4.45
CA ALA A 169 14.42 12.59 3.60
C ALA A 169 13.25 13.19 4.40
N PHE A 170 12.68 12.42 5.34
CA PHE A 170 11.63 12.94 6.24
C PHE A 170 12.16 14.05 7.16
N GLN A 171 13.38 13.95 7.68
CA GLN A 171 13.98 14.99 8.51
C GLN A 171 14.18 16.32 7.75
N LEU A 172 14.51 16.24 6.46
CA LEU A 172 14.59 17.43 5.61
C LEU A 172 13.23 18.10 5.40
N MET A 173 12.17 17.29 5.28
CA MET A 173 10.80 17.79 5.11
C MET A 173 10.18 18.28 6.43
N TYR A 174 10.63 17.72 7.55
CA TYR A 174 10.11 17.99 8.90
C TYR A 174 11.28 18.24 9.87
N PRO A 175 11.93 19.40 9.79
CA PRO A 175 13.12 19.70 10.59
C PRO A 175 12.87 19.72 12.10
N GLU A 176 11.62 19.92 12.51
CA GLU A 176 11.25 19.77 13.93
C GLU A 176 10.71 18.35 14.18
N PRO A 177 11.13 17.71 15.29
CA PRO A 177 10.63 16.39 15.65
C PRO A 177 9.15 16.51 16.10
N LYS A 178 8.26 16.52 15.14
CA LYS A 178 6.84 16.29 15.39
C LYS A 178 6.65 14.79 15.34
N ASN A 179 5.90 14.25 16.29
CA ASN A 179 5.45 12.86 16.25
C ASN A 179 4.52 12.68 15.04
N ILE A 180 5.09 12.55 13.87
CA ILE A 180 4.38 12.30 12.63
C ILE A 180 4.20 10.79 12.56
N VAL A 181 3.17 10.32 13.21
CA VAL A 181 2.68 8.94 13.03
C VAL A 181 1.89 8.96 11.73
N GLY A 182 2.55 8.63 10.64
CA GLY A 182 1.85 8.36 9.39
C GLY A 182 1.02 7.08 9.53
N TRP A 183 -0.16 7.05 8.94
CA TRP A 183 -1.02 5.88 8.94
C TRP A 183 -0.40 4.63 8.26
N ARG A 184 0.69 4.78 7.51
CA ARG A 184 1.48 3.67 6.95
C ARG A 184 2.52 3.12 7.92
N GLY A 185 2.33 3.35 9.24
CA GLY A 185 3.06 2.62 10.25
C GLY A 185 4.52 3.02 10.38
N ASN A 186 4.78 4.30 10.47
CA ASN A 186 5.99 4.77 11.14
C ASN A 186 5.84 4.48 12.65
N GLU A 187 5.36 3.28 12.93
CA GLU A 187 5.20 2.71 14.25
C GLU A 187 6.49 2.02 14.70
#